data_5a7009b3938b9192a2a52845c3ec309a
#
_entry.id   5a7009b3938b9192a2a52845c3ec309a
#
_cell.length_a   1.000
_cell.length_b   1.000
_cell.length_c   1.000
_cell.angle_alpha   90.00
_cell.angle_beta   90.00
_cell.angle_gamma   90.00
#
_symmetry.space_group_name_H-M   'P 1'
#
loop_
_entity.id
_entity.type
_entity.pdbx_description
1 polymer ?
#
loop_
_entity_poly.entity_id
_entity_poly.type
_entity_poly.pdbx_seq_one_letter_code
_entity_poly.pdbx_strand_id
1 'polypeptide(L)'
;MKYIEEFLKKEKPSGYYNQLLEELGGLNRKFGAFNFINKQISAGFPMSVKDNICVRGMETTASSKILKGYIPPFSATVIKRLEKDGFSILGKTNMDEFGFGSFGINSEMPAKNPFDETRVAGGSSSGAAIATAILKYHVAVAESTGGSIAAPASFCGVVGFTPTYGLISRYGLIDYSNSLDKIGFMSRSSEDIRTLMGKSIGKDPADTTSVDVVLNNVSKQRLVIVDELYSKIDKNIKSSFDNTVKKLSSAGFKIEHLSIPEIDYSIPVYYIISMAEASTNLAKFTGFKYGLKVDDFSKGYNDFFTEAREAFGEEAKRKILLGTFIRGASVRSKYYEKALKIRRVIKDKMSSFLKDSFIISPTMPVIAPTIKEAQSFTPLQNYSMDLLTIPSNLCGFPSISLPSDYLNGLPVGIQITGGQFEDMGLVSFGEEWEKSFKYNFKYNLGDL
;
A
#
# COMPACT_ATOMS: atom_id res chain seq x y z
N MET A 1 18.23 7.49 -8.74
CA MET A 1 19.42 6.78 -8.19
C MET A 1 19.05 5.31 -8.09
N LYS A 2 19.86 4.40 -8.61
CA LYS A 2 19.58 2.95 -8.72
C LYS A 2 20.19 2.20 -7.55
N TYR A 3 19.47 2.07 -6.46
CA TYR A 3 19.99 1.35 -5.27
C TYR A 3 20.19 -0.16 -5.54
N ILE A 4 19.28 -0.77 -6.31
CA ILE A 4 19.41 -2.19 -6.72
C ILE A 4 20.70 -2.37 -7.53
N GLU A 5 20.92 -1.56 -8.55
CA GLU A 5 22.09 -1.65 -9.41
C GLU A 5 23.39 -1.33 -8.67
N GLU A 6 23.38 -0.32 -7.79
CA GLU A 6 24.51 0.03 -6.93
C GLU A 6 24.87 -1.14 -6.01
N PHE A 7 23.86 -1.76 -5.37
CA PHE A 7 24.06 -2.89 -4.49
C PHE A 7 24.69 -4.09 -5.24
N LEU A 8 24.17 -4.44 -6.41
CA LEU A 8 24.64 -5.59 -7.19
C LEU A 8 26.07 -5.43 -7.71
N LYS A 9 26.54 -4.19 -7.92
CA LYS A 9 27.91 -3.88 -8.38
C LYS A 9 28.93 -3.85 -7.26
N LYS A 10 28.52 -3.64 -6.01
CA LYS A 10 29.41 -3.57 -4.85
C LYS A 10 29.66 -4.95 -4.25
N GLU A 11 30.91 -5.30 -4.04
CA GLU A 11 31.26 -6.43 -3.20
C GLU A 11 30.80 -6.17 -1.76
N LYS A 12 30.20 -7.15 -1.13
CA LYS A 12 29.72 -7.02 0.24
C LYS A 12 30.79 -7.45 1.23
N PRO A 13 31.02 -6.68 2.31
CA PRO A 13 31.94 -7.10 3.35
C PRO A 13 31.51 -8.45 3.95
N SER A 14 32.51 -9.22 4.39
CA SER A 14 32.24 -10.46 5.13
C SER A 14 31.35 -10.15 6.35
N GLY A 15 30.26 -10.91 6.51
CA GLY A 15 29.31 -10.68 7.60
C GLY A 15 28.25 -9.61 7.37
N TYR A 16 28.15 -9.01 6.18
CA TYR A 16 27.15 -7.97 5.86
C TYR A 16 25.74 -8.34 6.32
N TYR A 17 25.25 -9.52 5.98
CA TYR A 17 23.88 -9.93 6.34
C TYR A 17 23.70 -10.16 7.84
N ASN A 18 24.74 -10.61 8.55
CA ASN A 18 24.69 -10.75 10.01
C ASN A 18 24.57 -9.39 10.69
N GLN A 19 25.35 -8.42 10.24
CA GLN A 19 25.26 -7.04 10.73
C GLN A 19 23.89 -6.42 10.40
N LEU A 20 23.41 -6.61 9.17
CA LEU A 20 22.07 -6.16 8.76
C LEU A 20 20.97 -6.74 9.66
N LEU A 21 21.03 -8.02 9.99
CA LEU A 21 20.05 -8.68 10.86
C LEU A 21 20.10 -8.19 12.31
N GLU A 22 21.30 -7.92 12.84
CA GLU A 22 21.47 -7.39 14.18
C GLU A 22 20.86 -5.99 14.30
N GLU A 23 21.16 -5.09 13.36
CA GLU A 23 20.60 -3.75 13.33
C GLU A 23 19.09 -3.77 13.10
N LEU A 24 18.62 -4.63 12.20
CA LEU A 24 17.20 -4.82 11.96
C LEU A 24 16.44 -5.23 13.22
N GLY A 25 17.01 -6.08 14.06
CA GLY A 25 16.45 -6.45 15.37
C GLY A 25 16.28 -5.25 16.30
N GLY A 26 17.25 -4.35 16.33
CA GLY A 26 17.20 -3.09 17.09
C GLY A 26 16.11 -2.14 16.57
N LEU A 27 16.09 -1.95 15.26
CA LEU A 27 15.10 -1.10 14.59
C LEU A 27 13.66 -1.63 14.74
N ASN A 28 13.50 -2.95 14.67
CA ASN A 28 12.18 -3.53 14.84
C ASN A 28 11.62 -3.32 16.25
N ARG A 29 12.46 -3.44 17.29
CA ARG A 29 12.05 -3.09 18.66
C ARG A 29 11.65 -1.62 18.80
N LYS A 30 12.29 -0.74 18.05
CA LYS A 30 12.02 0.71 18.09
C LYS A 30 10.77 1.10 17.32
N PHE A 31 10.61 0.62 16.09
CA PHE A 31 9.60 1.09 15.15
C PHE A 31 8.48 0.12 14.84
N GLY A 32 8.61 -1.16 15.20
CA GLY A 32 7.56 -2.15 14.92
C GLY A 32 7.38 -2.45 13.43
N ALA A 33 8.47 -2.53 12.66
CA ALA A 33 8.39 -2.67 11.20
C ALA A 33 8.11 -4.10 10.72
N PHE A 34 8.46 -5.14 11.48
CA PHE A 34 8.38 -6.54 11.07
C PHE A 34 7.60 -7.39 12.06
N ASN A 35 6.72 -8.24 11.57
CA ASN A 35 6.11 -9.33 12.31
C ASN A 35 7.04 -10.55 12.36
N PHE A 36 7.82 -10.77 11.29
CA PHE A 36 8.77 -11.86 11.18
C PHE A 36 10.04 -11.39 10.48
N ILE A 37 11.21 -11.70 11.05
CA ILE A 37 12.53 -11.43 10.45
C ILE A 37 13.16 -12.76 10.04
N ASN A 38 13.56 -12.87 8.77
CA ASN A 38 14.23 -14.05 8.22
C ASN A 38 15.72 -14.07 8.61
N LYS A 39 16.05 -14.86 9.61
CA LYS A 39 17.45 -15.01 10.09
C LYS A 39 18.35 -15.82 9.16
N GLN A 40 17.81 -16.38 8.07
CA GLN A 40 18.57 -17.24 7.14
C GLN A 40 19.01 -16.49 5.87
N ILE A 41 18.73 -15.20 5.76
CA ILE A 41 19.19 -14.40 4.62
C ILE A 41 20.72 -14.33 4.61
N SER A 42 21.34 -14.64 3.46
CA SER A 42 22.80 -14.72 3.31
C SER A 42 23.31 -14.15 1.98
N ALA A 43 22.42 -13.87 1.04
CA ALA A 43 22.75 -13.37 -0.29
C ALA A 43 21.58 -12.61 -0.90
N GLY A 44 21.78 -11.95 -2.05
CA GLY A 44 20.76 -11.29 -2.86
C GLY A 44 20.41 -9.87 -2.38
N PHE A 45 19.59 -9.16 -3.15
CA PHE A 45 19.14 -7.82 -2.75
C PHE A 45 18.05 -7.90 -1.66
N PRO A 46 18.19 -7.18 -0.53
CA PRO A 46 17.25 -7.27 0.59
C PRO A 46 15.85 -6.75 0.19
N MET A 47 14.85 -7.60 0.36
CA MET A 47 13.45 -7.30 0.06
C MET A 47 12.57 -7.68 1.26
N SER A 48 11.66 -6.82 1.66
CA SER A 48 10.61 -7.20 2.61
C SER A 48 9.27 -7.45 1.92
N VAL A 49 8.42 -8.23 2.58
CA VAL A 49 7.13 -8.65 2.05
C VAL A 49 6.03 -8.35 3.06
N LYS A 50 5.00 -7.62 2.65
CA LYS A 50 3.83 -7.33 3.50
C LYS A 50 3.21 -8.62 4.02
N ASP A 51 2.79 -8.62 5.28
CA ASP A 51 2.43 -9.86 5.98
C ASP A 51 1.12 -10.53 5.51
N ASN A 52 0.41 -9.93 4.56
CA ASN A 52 -0.70 -10.57 3.85
C ASN A 52 -0.30 -11.23 2.51
N ILE A 53 0.99 -11.24 2.14
CA ILE A 53 1.50 -11.88 0.93
C ILE A 53 2.23 -13.17 1.32
N CYS A 54 1.78 -14.31 0.82
CA CYS A 54 2.31 -15.63 1.17
C CYS A 54 3.75 -15.82 0.70
N VAL A 55 4.60 -16.29 1.62
CA VAL A 55 5.95 -16.74 1.38
C VAL A 55 6.09 -18.16 1.93
N ARG A 56 6.52 -19.09 1.10
CA ARG A 56 6.70 -20.50 1.53
C ARG A 56 7.60 -20.61 2.74
N GLY A 57 7.14 -21.31 3.79
CA GLY A 57 7.92 -21.57 4.99
C GLY A 57 8.05 -20.38 5.95
N MET A 58 7.46 -19.21 5.65
CA MET A 58 7.47 -18.07 6.55
C MET A 58 6.06 -17.80 7.08
N GLU A 59 5.94 -17.63 8.40
CA GLU A 59 4.67 -17.28 9.02
C GLU A 59 4.04 -16.05 8.33
N THR A 60 2.76 -16.13 8.03
CA THR A 60 2.01 -15.10 7.30
C THR A 60 0.69 -14.88 8.00
N THR A 61 0.61 -13.83 8.82
CA THR A 61 -0.50 -13.61 9.74
C THR A 61 -1.47 -12.52 9.30
N ALA A 62 -1.13 -11.71 8.31
CA ALA A 62 -1.83 -10.47 7.99
C ALA A 62 -2.02 -9.57 9.23
N SER A 63 -1.07 -9.60 10.17
CA SER A 63 -1.11 -8.95 11.51
C SER A 63 -2.37 -9.31 12.32
N SER A 64 -2.95 -10.50 12.13
CA SER A 64 -4.14 -10.98 12.82
C SER A 64 -3.88 -12.21 13.66
N LYS A 65 -4.44 -12.24 14.88
CA LYS A 65 -4.35 -13.39 15.78
C LYS A 65 -4.98 -14.64 15.20
N ILE A 66 -6.01 -14.51 14.36
CA ILE A 66 -6.69 -15.67 13.76
C ILE A 66 -5.78 -16.45 12.79
N LEU A 67 -4.75 -15.80 12.23
CA LEU A 67 -3.77 -16.44 11.35
C LEU A 67 -2.45 -16.77 12.04
N LYS A 68 -2.34 -16.57 13.34
CA LYS A 68 -1.11 -16.93 14.09
C LYS A 68 -0.77 -18.40 13.90
N GLY A 69 0.49 -18.69 13.55
CA GLY A 69 0.97 -20.03 13.23
C GLY A 69 0.69 -20.50 11.80
N TYR A 70 0.10 -19.66 10.94
CA TYR A 70 -0.11 -20.03 9.54
C TYR A 70 1.19 -19.90 8.74
N ILE A 71 1.71 -21.02 8.28
CA ILE A 71 2.87 -21.10 7.39
C ILE A 71 2.42 -21.61 6.03
N PRO A 72 2.39 -20.74 4.98
CA PRO A 72 1.94 -21.14 3.66
C PRO A 72 2.88 -22.17 3.02
N PRO A 73 2.34 -23.21 2.34
CA PRO A 73 3.13 -24.21 1.61
C PRO A 73 3.63 -23.71 0.25
N PHE A 74 3.33 -22.47 -0.11
CA PHE A 74 3.68 -21.85 -1.39
C PHE A 74 4.00 -20.37 -1.22
N SER A 75 4.74 -19.80 -2.19
CA SER A 75 4.96 -18.35 -2.31
C SER A 75 4.03 -17.74 -3.35
N ALA A 76 3.66 -16.47 -3.15
CA ALA A 76 2.97 -15.65 -4.14
C ALA A 76 3.77 -15.57 -5.45
N THR A 77 3.07 -15.43 -6.59
CA THR A 77 3.74 -15.39 -7.90
C THR A 77 4.75 -14.25 -8.00
N VAL A 78 4.41 -13.06 -7.51
CA VAL A 78 5.33 -11.91 -7.49
C VAL A 78 6.61 -12.23 -6.71
N ILE A 79 6.50 -12.95 -5.60
CA ILE A 79 7.66 -13.34 -4.78
C ILE A 79 8.54 -14.32 -5.53
N LYS A 80 7.96 -15.37 -6.13
CA LYS A 80 8.73 -16.35 -6.94
C LYS A 80 9.48 -15.68 -8.09
N ARG A 81 8.87 -14.68 -8.75
CA ARG A 81 9.50 -13.94 -9.84
C ARG A 81 10.69 -13.14 -9.34
N LEU A 82 10.53 -12.40 -8.24
CA LEU A 82 11.61 -11.57 -7.68
C LEU A 82 12.75 -12.42 -7.11
N GLU A 83 12.46 -13.52 -6.39
CA GLU A 83 13.49 -14.44 -5.88
C GLU A 83 14.34 -15.02 -7.02
N LYS A 84 13.71 -15.39 -8.15
CA LYS A 84 14.42 -15.86 -9.36
C LYS A 84 15.39 -14.81 -9.91
N ASP A 85 15.09 -13.54 -9.71
CA ASP A 85 15.90 -12.41 -10.19
C ASP A 85 16.89 -11.86 -9.13
N GLY A 86 17.17 -12.64 -8.07
CA GLY A 86 18.22 -12.35 -7.11
C GLY A 86 17.78 -11.46 -5.92
N PHE A 87 16.48 -11.31 -5.69
CA PHE A 87 15.98 -10.68 -4.47
C PHE A 87 15.85 -11.71 -3.36
N SER A 88 16.19 -11.32 -2.13
CA SER A 88 16.11 -12.19 -0.96
C SER A 88 15.25 -11.58 0.13
N ILE A 89 14.39 -12.42 0.71
CA ILE A 89 13.38 -11.95 1.65
C ILE A 89 14.01 -11.71 3.02
N LEU A 90 13.98 -10.45 3.46
CA LEU A 90 14.46 -10.01 4.76
C LEU A 90 13.47 -10.34 5.89
N GLY A 91 12.18 -10.33 5.57
CA GLY A 91 11.12 -10.64 6.53
C GLY A 91 9.73 -10.25 6.05
N LYS A 92 8.74 -10.49 6.94
CA LYS A 92 7.32 -10.13 6.76
C LYS A 92 7.04 -8.84 7.51
N THR A 93 6.59 -7.81 6.80
CA THR A 93 6.40 -6.48 7.40
C THR A 93 5.06 -6.36 8.11
N ASN A 94 5.09 -5.66 9.24
CA ASN A 94 3.92 -5.28 9.99
C ASN A 94 2.94 -4.45 9.15
N MET A 95 1.65 -4.59 9.45
CA MET A 95 0.57 -3.93 8.72
C MET A 95 -0.67 -3.77 9.62
N ASP A 96 -1.60 -2.92 9.25
CA ASP A 96 -2.94 -2.97 9.85
C ASP A 96 -3.60 -4.32 9.54
N GLU A 97 -4.28 -4.92 10.52
CA GLU A 97 -4.90 -6.24 10.42
C GLU A 97 -5.71 -6.41 9.13
N PHE A 98 -5.38 -7.43 8.32
CA PHE A 98 -5.98 -7.70 6.99
C PHE A 98 -5.99 -6.51 6.02
N GLY A 99 -5.19 -5.48 6.25
CA GLY A 99 -5.21 -4.25 5.47
C GLY A 99 -6.28 -3.24 5.90
N PHE A 100 -6.89 -3.41 7.07
CA PHE A 100 -7.99 -2.60 7.57
C PHE A 100 -7.50 -1.40 8.39
N GLY A 101 -6.95 -0.41 7.73
CA GLY A 101 -6.48 0.81 8.38
C GLY A 101 -5.66 1.67 7.45
N SER A 102 -5.46 2.92 7.87
CA SER A 102 -4.71 3.94 7.13
C SER A 102 -3.53 4.48 7.93
N PHE A 103 -3.28 3.94 9.15
CA PHE A 103 -2.31 4.52 10.07
C PHE A 103 -1.22 3.56 10.57
N GLY A 104 -1.37 2.23 10.41
CA GLY A 104 -0.42 1.24 10.94
C GLY A 104 -0.56 1.01 12.45
N ILE A 105 -1.74 1.25 13.01
CA ILE A 105 -2.01 1.10 14.45
C ILE A 105 -2.96 -0.05 14.80
N ASN A 106 -3.58 -0.69 13.81
CA ASN A 106 -4.48 -1.82 13.97
C ASN A 106 -3.71 -3.15 13.90
N SER A 107 -2.72 -3.32 14.77
CA SER A 107 -1.89 -4.53 14.92
C SER A 107 -1.49 -4.70 16.38
N GLU A 108 -0.98 -5.87 16.76
CA GLU A 108 -0.50 -6.11 18.14
C GLU A 108 0.67 -5.18 18.52
N MET A 109 1.47 -4.77 17.55
CA MET A 109 2.59 -3.84 17.73
C MET A 109 2.39 -2.64 16.79
N PRO A 110 1.80 -1.53 17.27
CA PRO A 110 1.60 -0.34 16.46
C PRO A 110 2.92 0.17 15.85
N ALA A 111 2.88 0.45 14.55
CA ALA A 111 4.04 0.94 13.81
C ALA A 111 4.27 2.42 14.09
N LYS A 112 5.54 2.79 14.37
CA LYS A 112 5.94 4.16 14.68
C LYS A 112 6.68 4.80 13.50
N ASN A 113 6.43 6.08 13.27
CA ASN A 113 7.06 6.82 12.19
C ASN A 113 8.57 6.99 12.44
N PRO A 114 9.45 6.71 11.46
CA PRO A 114 10.90 6.90 11.61
C PRO A 114 11.33 8.34 11.87
N PHE A 115 10.54 9.33 11.47
CA PHE A 115 10.85 10.77 11.65
C PHE A 115 10.40 11.31 13.00
N ASP A 116 9.38 10.68 13.62
CA ASP A 116 8.86 11.03 14.94
C ASP A 116 8.10 9.82 15.52
N GLU A 117 8.67 9.17 16.53
CA GLU A 117 8.11 7.95 17.15
C GLU A 117 6.74 8.15 17.84
N THR A 118 6.34 9.39 18.06
CA THR A 118 5.01 9.71 18.59
C THR A 118 3.91 9.70 17.51
N ARG A 119 4.30 9.58 16.23
CA ARG A 119 3.41 9.68 15.07
C ARG A 119 3.24 8.35 14.35
N VAL A 120 2.15 8.27 13.60
CA VAL A 120 1.83 7.11 12.77
C VAL A 120 2.75 7.01 11.57
N ALA A 121 3.09 5.78 11.16
CA ALA A 121 3.86 5.55 9.94
C ALA A 121 2.98 5.52 8.67
N GLY A 122 1.66 5.60 8.84
CA GLY A 122 0.71 5.34 7.75
C GLY A 122 0.44 3.86 7.57
N GLY A 123 -0.68 3.55 6.93
CA GLY A 123 -1.17 2.18 6.74
C GLY A 123 -1.89 1.97 5.40
N SER A 124 -2.16 0.74 5.11
CA SER A 124 -1.93 -0.45 5.95
C SER A 124 -0.52 -1.06 5.82
N SER A 125 0.34 -0.63 4.87
CA SER A 125 1.69 -1.20 4.67
C SER A 125 2.76 -0.45 5.47
N SER A 126 2.52 -0.21 6.75
CA SER A 126 3.37 0.60 7.64
C SER A 126 4.81 0.08 7.74
N GLY A 127 4.97 -1.21 8.02
CA GLY A 127 6.29 -1.81 8.17
C GLY A 127 7.11 -1.78 6.88
N ALA A 128 6.46 -1.91 5.71
CA ALA A 128 7.10 -1.80 4.41
C ALA A 128 7.70 -0.41 4.20
N ALA A 129 6.95 0.66 4.51
CA ALA A 129 7.42 2.03 4.40
C ALA A 129 8.53 2.35 5.40
N ILE A 130 8.42 1.90 6.66
CA ILE A 130 9.44 2.07 7.69
C ILE A 130 10.75 1.42 7.25
N ALA A 131 10.71 0.15 6.85
CA ALA A 131 11.92 -0.57 6.42
C ALA A 131 12.59 0.13 5.22
N THR A 132 11.78 0.57 4.23
CA THR A 132 12.30 1.28 3.05
C THR A 132 12.88 2.66 3.40
N ALA A 133 12.30 3.38 4.36
CA ALA A 133 12.82 4.66 4.81
C ALA A 133 14.16 4.55 5.56
N ILE A 134 14.34 3.46 6.31
CA ILE A 134 15.49 3.26 7.19
C ILE A 134 16.66 2.61 6.45
N LEU A 135 16.40 1.54 5.71
CA LEU A 135 17.43 0.76 5.04
C LEU A 135 17.76 1.34 3.67
N LYS A 136 19.04 1.61 3.41
CA LYS A 136 19.49 2.18 2.13
C LYS A 136 19.24 1.21 0.97
N TYR A 137 19.68 -0.02 1.11
CA TYR A 137 19.55 -1.07 0.10
C TYR A 137 18.36 -1.97 0.43
N HIS A 138 17.17 -1.49 0.12
CA HIS A 138 15.94 -2.19 0.44
C HIS A 138 14.80 -1.81 -0.51
N VAL A 139 13.96 -2.79 -0.80
CA VAL A 139 12.66 -2.60 -1.45
C VAL A 139 11.59 -3.39 -0.71
N ALA A 140 10.35 -2.96 -0.81
CA ALA A 140 9.24 -3.69 -0.23
C ALA A 140 8.20 -4.08 -1.27
N VAL A 141 7.73 -5.32 -1.18
CA VAL A 141 6.51 -5.79 -1.84
C VAL A 141 5.34 -5.55 -0.89
N ALA A 142 4.42 -4.71 -1.31
CA ALA A 142 3.29 -4.26 -0.50
C ALA A 142 1.96 -4.50 -1.23
N GLU A 143 0.86 -4.22 -0.56
CA GLU A 143 -0.48 -4.34 -1.13
C GLU A 143 -1.29 -3.09 -0.83
N SER A 144 -2.17 -2.71 -1.77
CA SER A 144 -3.08 -1.59 -1.62
C SER A 144 -4.47 -1.92 -2.16
N THR A 145 -5.48 -1.74 -1.31
CA THR A 145 -6.89 -1.76 -1.68
C THR A 145 -7.43 -0.34 -1.90
N GLY A 146 -6.97 0.61 -1.09
CA GLY A 146 -7.27 2.05 -1.15
C GLY A 146 -6.00 2.89 -1.21
N GLY A 147 -5.51 3.35 -0.05
CA GLY A 147 -4.29 4.16 0.10
C GLY A 147 -3.09 3.40 0.65
N SER A 148 -3.17 2.09 0.84
CA SER A 148 -2.26 1.31 1.70
C SER A 148 -0.80 1.21 1.25
N ILE A 149 -0.43 1.70 0.08
CA ILE A 149 0.95 1.92 -0.37
C ILE A 149 1.27 3.41 -0.33
N ALA A 150 0.40 4.24 -0.89
CA ALA A 150 0.64 5.66 -1.06
C ALA A 150 0.72 6.41 0.30
N ALA A 151 -0.21 6.14 1.22
CA ALA A 151 -0.26 6.79 2.53
C ALA A 151 1.01 6.55 3.36
N PRO A 152 1.43 5.28 3.64
CA PRO A 152 2.65 5.05 4.38
C PRO A 152 3.90 5.50 3.63
N ALA A 153 3.95 5.41 2.29
CA ALA A 153 5.05 5.94 1.51
C ALA A 153 5.20 7.46 1.71
N SER A 154 4.10 8.20 1.68
CA SER A 154 4.10 9.65 1.92
C SER A 154 4.56 10.00 3.34
N PHE A 155 4.02 9.34 4.37
CA PHE A 155 4.36 9.63 5.78
C PHE A 155 5.77 9.20 6.17
N CYS A 156 6.37 8.23 5.46
CA CYS A 156 7.75 7.79 5.67
C CYS A 156 8.74 8.34 4.62
N GLY A 157 8.31 9.21 3.70
CA GLY A 157 9.17 9.90 2.76
C GLY A 157 9.85 8.98 1.74
N VAL A 158 9.17 7.94 1.27
CA VAL A 158 9.66 7.00 0.25
C VAL A 158 8.77 7.00 -0.99
N VAL A 159 9.24 6.42 -2.07
CA VAL A 159 8.44 6.21 -3.28
C VAL A 159 7.51 5.03 -3.07
N GLY A 160 6.20 5.24 -3.31
CA GLY A 160 5.19 4.19 -3.29
C GLY A 160 4.53 4.05 -4.66
N PHE A 161 4.52 2.84 -5.21
CA PHE A 161 3.94 2.57 -6.52
C PHE A 161 2.84 1.52 -6.45
N THR A 162 1.67 1.90 -6.91
CA THR A 162 0.49 1.03 -7.01
C THR A 162 0.16 0.86 -8.49
N PRO A 163 0.34 -0.34 -9.09
CA PRO A 163 0.17 -0.55 -10.52
C PRO A 163 -1.29 -0.58 -10.96
N THR A 164 -1.52 -0.61 -12.26
CA THR A 164 -2.83 -0.93 -12.85
C THR A 164 -3.35 -2.26 -12.31
N TYR A 165 -4.65 -2.31 -11.96
CA TYR A 165 -5.30 -3.54 -11.49
C TYR A 165 -5.16 -4.68 -12.50
N GLY A 166 -4.69 -5.84 -12.04
CA GLY A 166 -4.45 -7.02 -12.85
C GLY A 166 -3.07 -7.08 -13.53
N LEU A 167 -2.25 -6.02 -13.44
CA LEU A 167 -0.92 -6.02 -14.07
C LEU A 167 0.08 -6.92 -13.32
N ILE A 168 0.00 -6.97 -12.00
CA ILE A 168 0.75 -7.89 -11.15
C ILE A 168 -0.22 -8.94 -10.60
N SER A 169 0.16 -10.21 -10.70
CA SER A 169 -0.63 -11.32 -10.17
C SER A 169 -0.85 -11.20 -8.68
N ARG A 170 -2.08 -11.44 -8.25
CA ARG A 170 -2.50 -11.48 -6.84
C ARG A 170 -2.51 -12.91 -6.27
N TYR A 171 -2.07 -13.91 -7.04
CA TYR A 171 -1.97 -15.27 -6.51
C TYR A 171 -1.02 -15.32 -5.32
N GLY A 172 -1.54 -15.81 -4.19
CA GLY A 172 -0.82 -15.85 -2.92
C GLY A 172 -0.99 -14.62 -2.03
N LEU A 173 -1.87 -13.68 -2.41
CA LEU A 173 -2.32 -12.59 -1.55
C LEU A 173 -3.47 -13.08 -0.64
N ILE A 174 -3.40 -12.79 0.64
CA ILE A 174 -4.55 -12.88 1.56
C ILE A 174 -5.43 -11.67 1.28
N ASP A 175 -6.55 -11.93 0.64
CA ASP A 175 -7.42 -10.93 0.02
C ASP A 175 -8.23 -10.12 1.05
N TYR A 176 -8.27 -8.80 0.85
CA TYR A 176 -9.20 -7.88 1.47
C TYR A 176 -10.43 -7.69 0.57
N SER A 177 -10.22 -7.18 -0.63
CA SER A 177 -11.29 -6.88 -1.60
C SER A 177 -10.85 -7.25 -3.01
N ASN A 178 -11.37 -8.35 -3.53
CA ASN A 178 -10.93 -8.96 -4.79
C ASN A 178 -11.02 -8.03 -5.99
N SER A 179 -11.96 -7.09 -6.00
CA SER A 179 -12.13 -6.13 -7.10
C SER A 179 -11.27 -4.87 -6.97
N LEU A 180 -10.51 -4.72 -5.87
CA LEU A 180 -9.75 -3.52 -5.54
C LEU A 180 -8.27 -3.80 -5.23
N ASP A 181 -7.94 -4.95 -4.63
CA ASP A 181 -6.60 -5.27 -4.16
C ASP A 181 -5.57 -5.28 -5.30
N LYS A 182 -4.45 -4.61 -5.07
CA LYS A 182 -3.30 -4.55 -5.99
C LYS A 182 -2.01 -4.77 -5.22
N ILE A 183 -1.15 -5.64 -5.71
CA ILE A 183 0.23 -5.75 -5.22
C ILE A 183 1.05 -4.66 -5.91
N GLY A 184 1.89 -3.98 -5.14
CA GLY A 184 2.77 -2.93 -5.62
C GLY A 184 4.03 -2.83 -4.77
N PHE A 185 4.76 -1.73 -4.88
CA PHE A 185 6.12 -1.63 -4.37
C PHE A 185 6.37 -0.33 -3.61
N MET A 186 7.34 -0.39 -2.71
CA MET A 186 7.98 0.79 -2.13
C MET A 186 9.49 0.69 -2.31
N SER A 187 10.12 1.83 -2.63
CA SER A 187 11.57 1.96 -2.73
C SER A 187 12.00 3.40 -2.45
N ARG A 188 13.31 3.63 -2.40
CA ARG A 188 13.87 4.99 -2.29
C ARG A 188 14.02 5.69 -3.64
N SER A 189 13.69 4.99 -4.76
CA SER A 189 13.93 5.48 -6.12
C SER A 189 12.88 4.94 -7.09
N SER A 190 12.37 5.80 -7.96
CA SER A 190 11.48 5.41 -9.06
C SER A 190 12.17 4.48 -10.06
N GLU A 191 13.49 4.57 -10.20
CA GLU A 191 14.27 3.69 -11.06
C GLU A 191 14.31 2.23 -10.54
N ASP A 192 14.32 2.04 -9.21
CA ASP A 192 14.17 0.71 -8.60
C ASP A 192 12.75 0.17 -8.78
N ILE A 193 11.71 1.04 -8.73
CA ILE A 193 10.33 0.66 -9.10
C ILE A 193 10.28 0.13 -10.54
N ARG A 194 10.96 0.78 -11.50
CA ARG A 194 11.08 0.30 -12.89
C ARG A 194 11.63 -1.11 -12.95
N THR A 195 12.68 -1.37 -12.20
CA THR A 195 13.32 -2.69 -12.13
C THR A 195 12.36 -3.73 -11.57
N LEU A 196 11.68 -3.42 -10.46
CA LEU A 196 10.70 -4.32 -9.84
C LEU A 196 9.52 -4.62 -10.77
N MET A 197 8.99 -3.59 -11.43
CA MET A 197 7.91 -3.74 -12.40
C MET A 197 8.32 -4.68 -13.55
N GLY A 198 9.47 -4.44 -14.16
CA GLY A 198 9.97 -5.27 -15.28
C GLY A 198 10.13 -6.76 -14.93
N LYS A 199 10.32 -7.08 -13.64
CA LYS A 199 10.48 -8.46 -13.13
C LYS A 199 9.19 -9.09 -12.62
N SER A 200 8.16 -8.30 -12.37
CA SER A 200 6.94 -8.74 -11.67
C SER A 200 5.71 -8.85 -12.57
N ILE A 201 5.66 -8.09 -13.67
CA ILE A 201 4.52 -8.09 -14.61
C ILE A 201 4.41 -9.38 -15.42
N GLY A 202 3.23 -9.60 -15.96
CA GLY A 202 2.93 -10.71 -16.88
C GLY A 202 1.83 -11.61 -16.37
N LYS A 203 1.15 -12.26 -17.33
CA LYS A 203 0.02 -13.14 -17.05
C LYS A 203 0.41 -14.29 -16.12
N ASP A 204 -0.52 -14.61 -15.24
CA ASP A 204 -0.44 -15.75 -14.33
C ASP A 204 -1.69 -16.61 -14.47
N PRO A 205 -1.58 -17.90 -14.89
CA PRO A 205 -2.73 -18.79 -14.97
C PRO A 205 -3.45 -19.01 -13.63
N ALA A 206 -2.75 -18.80 -12.51
CA ALA A 206 -3.31 -18.93 -11.16
C ALA A 206 -4.12 -17.69 -10.71
N ASP A 207 -4.05 -16.58 -11.44
CA ASP A 207 -4.85 -15.37 -11.21
C ASP A 207 -5.63 -15.00 -12.47
N THR A 208 -6.92 -15.28 -12.48
CA THR A 208 -7.80 -15.01 -13.63
C THR A 208 -7.94 -13.51 -13.95
N THR A 209 -7.58 -12.63 -13.02
CA THR A 209 -7.62 -11.17 -13.23
C THR A 209 -6.32 -10.62 -13.82
N SER A 210 -5.24 -11.44 -13.85
CA SER A 210 -3.97 -11.01 -14.42
C SER A 210 -4.05 -10.86 -15.93
N VAL A 211 -3.42 -9.80 -16.44
CA VAL A 211 -3.41 -9.45 -17.86
C VAL A 211 -1.99 -9.53 -18.43
N ASP A 212 -1.94 -9.80 -19.75
CA ASP A 212 -0.69 -9.74 -20.51
C ASP A 212 -0.78 -8.54 -21.45
N VAL A 213 -0.02 -7.48 -21.13
CA VAL A 213 -0.01 -6.24 -21.89
C VAL A 213 1.40 -5.71 -22.04
N VAL A 214 1.69 -5.14 -23.19
CA VAL A 214 2.91 -4.37 -23.42
C VAL A 214 2.69 -2.97 -22.85
N LEU A 215 3.52 -2.58 -21.89
CA LEU A 215 3.47 -1.25 -21.29
C LEU A 215 4.22 -0.24 -22.15
N ASN A 216 3.51 0.80 -22.55
CA ASN A 216 4.12 1.92 -23.27
C ASN A 216 4.62 2.97 -22.25
N ASN A 217 5.76 3.56 -22.55
CA ASN A 217 6.27 4.69 -21.80
C ASN A 217 5.63 5.99 -22.34
N VAL A 218 4.51 6.38 -21.72
CA VAL A 218 3.76 7.58 -22.10
C VAL A 218 4.29 8.78 -21.32
N SER A 219 4.66 9.85 -22.02
CA SER A 219 4.97 11.15 -21.39
C SER A 219 3.82 12.12 -21.60
N LYS A 220 3.40 12.81 -20.55
CA LYS A 220 2.34 13.81 -20.59
C LYS A 220 2.80 15.11 -19.92
N GLN A 221 2.64 16.20 -20.64
CA GLN A 221 3.01 17.53 -20.14
C GLN A 221 1.84 18.25 -19.44
N ARG A 222 0.64 17.66 -19.45
CA ARG A 222 -0.56 18.19 -18.82
C ARG A 222 -0.83 17.49 -17.50
N LEU A 223 -0.96 18.26 -16.44
CA LEU A 223 -1.31 17.81 -15.09
C LEU A 223 -2.63 18.45 -14.67
N VAL A 224 -3.53 17.63 -14.15
CA VAL A 224 -4.87 18.05 -13.72
C VAL A 224 -4.99 17.98 -12.21
N ILE A 225 -5.46 19.05 -11.61
CA ILE A 225 -5.86 19.12 -10.19
C ILE A 225 -7.39 19.02 -10.14
N VAL A 226 -7.90 18.09 -9.35
CA VAL A 226 -9.36 17.92 -9.16
C VAL A 226 -9.82 18.79 -8.01
N ASP A 227 -10.70 19.76 -8.30
CA ASP A 227 -11.10 20.80 -7.37
C ASP A 227 -11.78 20.26 -6.11
N GLU A 228 -12.62 19.24 -6.23
CA GLU A 228 -13.30 18.60 -5.09
C GLU A 228 -12.33 17.97 -4.10
N LEU A 229 -11.23 17.40 -4.58
CA LEU A 229 -10.17 16.85 -3.74
C LEU A 229 -9.30 17.96 -3.15
N TYR A 230 -8.91 18.93 -3.97
CA TYR A 230 -8.06 20.05 -3.56
C TYR A 230 -8.72 20.94 -2.50
N SER A 231 -10.05 21.09 -2.50
CA SER A 231 -10.77 21.89 -1.50
C SER A 231 -10.75 21.30 -0.09
N LYS A 232 -10.48 20.00 0.06
CA LYS A 232 -10.54 19.25 1.33
C LYS A 232 -9.18 19.03 2.00
N ILE A 233 -8.11 19.62 1.48
CA ILE A 233 -6.74 19.46 1.96
C ILE A 233 -6.48 20.42 3.12
N ASP A 234 -5.72 19.99 4.13
CA ASP A 234 -5.21 20.85 5.20
C ASP A 234 -4.44 22.05 4.63
N LYS A 235 -4.55 23.19 5.27
CA LYS A 235 -3.97 24.47 4.83
C LYS A 235 -2.45 24.40 4.62
N ASN A 236 -1.73 23.68 5.48
CA ASN A 236 -0.28 23.56 5.38
C ASN A 236 0.13 22.65 4.24
N ILE A 237 -0.58 21.51 4.06
CA ILE A 237 -0.40 20.61 2.93
C ILE A 237 -0.70 21.35 1.62
N LYS A 238 -1.78 22.12 1.58
CA LYS A 238 -2.16 22.92 0.42
C LYS A 238 -1.06 23.89 0.02
N SER A 239 -0.49 24.63 0.97
CA SER A 239 0.61 25.56 0.71
C SER A 239 1.86 24.87 0.15
N SER A 240 2.25 23.72 0.71
CA SER A 240 3.38 22.92 0.20
C SER A 240 3.10 22.37 -1.20
N PHE A 241 1.87 21.89 -1.45
CA PHE A 241 1.46 21.41 -2.74
C PHE A 241 1.46 22.52 -3.80
N ASP A 242 0.95 23.71 -3.48
CA ASP A 242 0.95 24.87 -4.39
C ASP A 242 2.38 25.28 -4.78
N ASN A 243 3.34 25.18 -3.84
CA ASN A 243 4.76 25.40 -4.15
C ASN A 243 5.31 24.33 -5.11
N THR A 244 4.89 23.08 -4.94
CA THR A 244 5.24 21.99 -5.85
C THR A 244 4.66 22.22 -7.24
N VAL A 245 3.40 22.63 -7.32
CA VAL A 245 2.70 22.98 -8.57
C VAL A 245 3.42 24.12 -9.31
N LYS A 246 3.85 25.18 -8.60
CA LYS A 246 4.65 26.27 -9.19
C LYS A 246 5.97 25.76 -9.78
N LYS A 247 6.68 24.86 -9.10
CA LYS A 247 7.93 24.26 -9.61
C LYS A 247 7.66 23.45 -10.88
N LEU A 248 6.61 22.64 -10.90
CA LEU A 248 6.22 21.86 -12.10
C LEU A 248 5.84 22.77 -13.27
N SER A 249 5.09 23.85 -13.01
CA SER A 249 4.75 24.84 -14.04
C SER A 249 6.02 25.51 -14.59
N SER A 250 6.99 25.86 -13.73
CA SER A 250 8.28 26.42 -14.15
C SER A 250 9.14 25.41 -14.94
N ALA A 251 8.93 24.12 -14.75
CA ALA A 251 9.56 23.04 -15.51
C ALA A 251 8.85 22.73 -16.84
N GLY A 252 7.79 23.49 -17.19
CA GLY A 252 7.09 23.37 -18.47
C GLY A 252 5.81 22.54 -18.44
N PHE A 253 5.38 22.03 -17.28
CA PHE A 253 4.10 21.33 -17.19
C PHE A 253 2.93 22.32 -17.26
N LYS A 254 1.92 21.96 -18.04
CA LYS A 254 0.64 22.70 -18.08
C LYS A 254 -0.26 22.21 -16.95
N ILE A 255 -0.56 23.10 -16.02
CA ILE A 255 -1.41 22.78 -14.86
C ILE A 255 -2.82 23.28 -15.10
N GLU A 256 -3.82 22.44 -14.92
CA GLU A 256 -5.23 22.78 -15.09
C GLU A 256 -6.05 22.32 -13.88
N HIS A 257 -7.05 23.11 -13.52
CA HIS A 257 -8.07 22.76 -12.54
C HIS A 257 -9.31 22.24 -13.24
N LEU A 258 -9.82 21.09 -12.79
CA LEU A 258 -11.04 20.50 -13.34
C LEU A 258 -11.95 20.01 -12.20
N SER A 259 -13.25 20.09 -12.46
CA SER A 259 -14.28 19.58 -11.55
C SER A 259 -14.72 18.17 -11.96
N ILE A 260 -14.79 17.27 -10.98
CA ILE A 260 -15.34 15.91 -11.08
C ILE A 260 -16.24 15.69 -9.85
N PRO A 261 -17.46 16.24 -9.82
CA PRO A 261 -18.32 16.18 -8.62
C PRO A 261 -18.61 14.76 -8.13
N GLU A 262 -18.62 13.80 -9.04
CA GLU A 262 -18.86 12.39 -8.72
C GLU A 262 -17.74 11.78 -7.85
N ILE A 263 -16.55 12.39 -7.80
CA ILE A 263 -15.41 11.89 -7.02
C ILE A 263 -15.68 11.96 -5.51
N ASP A 264 -16.59 12.81 -5.07
CA ASP A 264 -17.05 12.92 -3.69
C ASP A 264 -17.71 11.63 -3.17
N TYR A 265 -18.23 10.82 -4.08
CA TYR A 265 -18.78 9.50 -3.73
C TYR A 265 -17.71 8.41 -3.62
N SER A 266 -16.43 8.68 -3.90
CA SER A 266 -15.39 7.65 -3.90
C SER A 266 -15.24 6.95 -2.54
N ILE A 267 -15.26 7.70 -1.43
CA ILE A 267 -15.14 7.14 -0.08
C ILE A 267 -16.30 6.18 0.23
N PRO A 268 -17.58 6.61 0.21
CA PRO A 268 -18.67 5.71 0.53
C PRO A 268 -18.76 4.52 -0.44
N VAL A 269 -18.51 4.72 -1.72
CA VAL A 269 -18.50 3.64 -2.73
C VAL A 269 -17.41 2.63 -2.42
N TYR A 270 -16.20 3.07 -2.11
CA TYR A 270 -15.09 2.22 -1.75
C TYR A 270 -15.41 1.36 -0.53
N TYR A 271 -15.88 1.96 0.57
CA TYR A 271 -16.16 1.22 1.80
C TYR A 271 -17.34 0.27 1.68
N ILE A 272 -18.37 0.61 0.92
CA ILE A 272 -19.48 -0.29 0.63
C ILE A 272 -18.98 -1.54 -0.12
N ILE A 273 -18.18 -1.37 -1.18
CA ILE A 273 -17.66 -2.47 -1.99
C ILE A 273 -16.67 -3.31 -1.16
N SER A 274 -15.68 -2.65 -0.56
CA SER A 274 -14.61 -3.35 0.15
C SER A 274 -15.12 -4.12 1.38
N MET A 275 -16.05 -3.56 2.16
CA MET A 275 -16.64 -4.26 3.31
C MET A 275 -17.48 -5.46 2.86
N ALA A 276 -18.27 -5.30 1.79
CA ALA A 276 -19.06 -6.41 1.25
C ALA A 276 -18.16 -7.59 0.82
N GLU A 277 -17.07 -7.31 0.11
CA GLU A 277 -16.12 -8.33 -0.33
C GLU A 277 -15.31 -8.91 0.84
N ALA A 278 -14.84 -8.07 1.78
CA ALA A 278 -14.14 -8.51 2.99
C ALA A 278 -14.97 -9.49 3.81
N SER A 279 -16.27 -9.24 3.99
CA SER A 279 -17.15 -10.14 4.76
C SER A 279 -17.23 -11.55 4.18
N THR A 280 -17.07 -11.68 2.85
CA THR A 280 -16.99 -12.97 2.16
C THR A 280 -15.60 -13.58 2.29
N ASN A 281 -14.56 -12.79 2.04
CA ASN A 281 -13.18 -13.26 2.02
C ASN A 281 -12.74 -13.77 3.40
N LEU A 282 -13.12 -13.09 4.47
CA LEU A 282 -12.78 -13.49 5.84
C LEU A 282 -13.63 -14.65 6.38
N ALA A 283 -14.68 -15.06 5.68
CA ALA A 283 -15.51 -16.19 6.08
C ALA A 283 -14.74 -17.53 6.09
N LYS A 284 -13.66 -17.63 5.32
CA LYS A 284 -12.81 -18.84 5.25
C LYS A 284 -11.98 -19.10 6.51
N PHE A 285 -11.79 -18.10 7.39
CA PHE A 285 -11.03 -18.23 8.63
C PHE A 285 -11.96 -18.68 9.76
N THR A 286 -11.93 -19.98 10.01
CA THR A 286 -12.92 -20.67 10.85
C THR A 286 -12.31 -21.45 12.01
N GLY A 287 -10.99 -21.35 12.23
CA GLY A 287 -10.31 -22.14 13.25
C GLY A 287 -9.96 -23.58 12.86
N PHE A 288 -10.23 -24.01 11.60
CA PHE A 288 -9.93 -25.36 11.12
C PHE A 288 -8.68 -25.46 10.25
N LYS A 289 -8.57 -24.60 9.23
CA LYS A 289 -7.59 -24.77 8.13
C LYS A 289 -6.41 -23.86 8.23
N TYR A 290 -6.60 -22.66 8.77
CA TYR A 290 -5.61 -21.59 8.72
C TYR A 290 -5.35 -21.03 10.12
N GLY A 291 -4.08 -20.90 10.49
CA GLY A 291 -3.64 -20.22 11.70
C GLY A 291 -4.14 -20.84 12.99
N LEU A 292 -4.83 -20.03 13.80
CA LEU A 292 -5.38 -20.46 15.07
C LEU A 292 -6.29 -21.68 14.91
N LYS A 293 -6.02 -22.70 15.70
CA LYS A 293 -6.85 -23.92 15.78
C LYS A 293 -7.65 -23.89 17.07
N VAL A 294 -8.93 -24.21 16.96
CA VAL A 294 -9.80 -24.50 18.10
C VAL A 294 -9.87 -26.03 18.18
N ASP A 295 -9.43 -26.60 19.31
CA ASP A 295 -9.30 -28.06 19.47
C ASP A 295 -10.45 -28.68 20.27
N ASP A 296 -11.34 -27.85 20.84
CA ASP A 296 -12.50 -28.32 21.60
C ASP A 296 -13.71 -28.55 20.71
N PHE A 297 -13.84 -29.77 20.21
CA PHE A 297 -14.95 -30.22 19.38
C PHE A 297 -16.18 -30.66 20.18
N SER A 298 -16.15 -30.61 21.52
CA SER A 298 -17.32 -30.91 22.36
C SER A 298 -18.37 -29.79 22.35
N LYS A 299 -17.97 -28.59 21.93
CA LYS A 299 -18.83 -27.42 21.78
C LYS A 299 -19.75 -27.53 20.58
N GLY A 300 -20.92 -26.90 20.68
CA GLY A 300 -21.79 -26.74 19.53
C GLY A 300 -21.12 -25.97 18.39
N TYR A 301 -21.60 -26.21 17.17
CA TYR A 301 -21.06 -25.60 15.93
C TYR A 301 -20.90 -24.07 16.03
N ASN A 302 -21.91 -23.37 16.53
CA ASN A 302 -21.87 -21.92 16.66
C ASN A 302 -20.82 -21.45 17.69
N ASP A 303 -20.66 -22.15 18.79
CA ASP A 303 -19.71 -21.79 19.85
C ASP A 303 -18.27 -21.98 19.36
N PHE A 304 -18.00 -23.07 18.64
CA PHE A 304 -16.72 -23.33 17.99
C PHE A 304 -16.29 -22.19 17.04
N PHE A 305 -17.18 -21.78 16.14
CA PHE A 305 -16.87 -20.68 15.20
C PHE A 305 -16.79 -19.33 15.89
N THR A 306 -17.59 -19.09 16.93
CA THR A 306 -17.53 -17.85 17.71
C THR A 306 -16.19 -17.71 18.38
N GLU A 307 -15.70 -18.76 19.05
CA GLU A 307 -14.39 -18.76 19.72
C GLU A 307 -13.25 -18.46 18.73
N ALA A 308 -13.22 -19.13 17.58
CA ALA A 308 -12.22 -18.86 16.55
C ALA A 308 -12.26 -17.40 16.08
N ARG A 309 -13.45 -16.85 15.87
CA ARG A 309 -13.65 -15.52 15.31
C ARG A 309 -13.50 -14.38 16.33
N GLU A 310 -13.47 -14.68 17.63
CA GLU A 310 -13.07 -13.73 18.67
C GLU A 310 -11.63 -13.23 18.48
N ALA A 311 -10.78 -14.00 17.81
CA ALA A 311 -9.42 -13.62 17.48
C ALA A 311 -9.28 -12.52 16.42
N PHE A 312 -10.35 -12.12 15.73
CA PHE A 312 -10.35 -10.93 14.90
C PHE A 312 -10.31 -9.66 15.74
N GLY A 313 -9.56 -8.66 15.28
CA GLY A 313 -9.56 -7.32 15.86
C GLY A 313 -10.89 -6.57 15.59
N GLU A 314 -11.07 -5.47 16.30
CA GLU A 314 -12.32 -4.69 16.28
C GLU A 314 -12.69 -4.16 14.88
N GLU A 315 -11.71 -3.69 14.10
CA GLU A 315 -11.98 -3.18 12.76
C GLU A 315 -12.36 -4.31 11.79
N ALA A 316 -11.75 -5.48 11.92
CA ALA A 316 -12.11 -6.66 11.15
C ALA A 316 -13.54 -7.11 11.47
N LYS A 317 -13.91 -7.18 12.74
CA LYS A 317 -15.28 -7.49 13.20
C LYS A 317 -16.29 -6.48 12.63
N ARG A 318 -15.98 -5.18 12.71
CA ARG A 318 -16.82 -4.11 12.15
C ARG A 318 -17.07 -4.29 10.65
N LYS A 319 -16.00 -4.52 9.87
CA LYS A 319 -16.12 -4.73 8.41
C LYS A 319 -16.89 -5.99 8.06
N ILE A 320 -16.70 -7.08 8.80
CA ILE A 320 -17.49 -8.32 8.63
C ILE A 320 -18.97 -8.07 8.84
N LEU A 321 -19.33 -7.40 9.95
CA LEU A 321 -20.74 -7.13 10.28
C LEU A 321 -21.39 -6.20 9.25
N LEU A 322 -20.75 -5.07 8.93
CA LEU A 322 -21.27 -4.11 7.96
C LEU A 322 -21.33 -4.72 6.55
N GLY A 323 -20.30 -5.47 6.14
CA GLY A 323 -20.27 -6.12 4.84
C GLY A 323 -21.35 -7.21 4.70
N THR A 324 -21.63 -7.97 5.77
CA THR A 324 -22.71 -8.95 5.81
C THR A 324 -24.06 -8.25 5.67
N PHE A 325 -24.27 -7.15 6.38
CA PHE A 325 -25.49 -6.35 6.24
C PHE A 325 -25.66 -5.82 4.81
N ILE A 326 -24.62 -5.22 4.23
CA ILE A 326 -24.65 -4.67 2.84
C ILE A 326 -25.03 -5.74 1.81
N ARG A 327 -24.64 -7.01 2.02
CA ARG A 327 -24.94 -8.13 1.13
C ARG A 327 -26.32 -8.74 1.36
N GLY A 328 -27.00 -8.38 2.42
CA GLY A 328 -28.35 -8.88 2.75
C GLY A 328 -29.33 -8.63 1.59
N ALA A 329 -30.20 -9.60 1.29
CA ALA A 329 -31.09 -9.58 0.12
C ALA A 329 -31.96 -8.31 0.05
N SER A 330 -32.42 -7.80 1.20
CA SER A 330 -33.28 -6.61 1.28
C SER A 330 -32.57 -5.28 1.01
N VAL A 331 -31.22 -5.22 1.10
CA VAL A 331 -30.46 -3.98 1.03
C VAL A 331 -29.36 -3.98 -0.06
N ARG A 332 -29.02 -5.15 -0.62
CA ARG A 332 -27.95 -5.32 -1.60
C ARG A 332 -28.10 -4.39 -2.81
N SER A 333 -29.29 -4.28 -3.38
CA SER A 333 -29.54 -3.41 -4.53
C SER A 333 -29.42 -1.93 -4.17
N LYS A 334 -29.78 -1.56 -2.96
CA LYS A 334 -29.73 -0.17 -2.47
C LYS A 334 -28.30 0.31 -2.22
N TYR A 335 -27.39 -0.57 -1.79
CA TYR A 335 -26.01 -0.24 -1.44
C TYR A 335 -25.00 -0.81 -2.42
N TYR A 336 -24.80 -2.13 -2.45
CA TYR A 336 -23.71 -2.74 -3.19
C TYR A 336 -23.82 -2.53 -4.70
N GLU A 337 -24.97 -2.83 -5.28
CA GLU A 337 -25.17 -2.67 -6.73
C GLU A 337 -25.16 -1.20 -7.16
N LYS A 338 -25.69 -0.32 -6.31
CA LYS A 338 -25.61 1.13 -6.55
C LYS A 338 -24.16 1.61 -6.48
N ALA A 339 -23.38 1.15 -5.52
CA ALA A 339 -21.95 1.48 -5.41
C ALA A 339 -21.16 1.05 -6.65
N LEU A 340 -21.42 -0.15 -7.20
CA LEU A 340 -20.79 -0.61 -8.44
C LEU A 340 -21.12 0.30 -9.63
N LYS A 341 -22.38 0.76 -9.74
CA LYS A 341 -22.78 1.71 -10.80
C LYS A 341 -22.07 3.07 -10.66
N ILE A 342 -22.00 3.61 -9.43
CA ILE A 342 -21.32 4.88 -9.19
C ILE A 342 -19.81 4.73 -9.42
N ARG A 343 -19.17 3.62 -9.01
CA ARG A 343 -17.77 3.29 -9.34
C ARG A 343 -17.53 3.42 -10.85
N ARG A 344 -18.42 2.89 -11.68
CA ARG A 344 -18.31 2.97 -13.14
C ARG A 344 -18.36 4.41 -13.62
N VAL A 345 -19.27 5.24 -13.10
CA VAL A 345 -19.37 6.66 -13.47
C VAL A 345 -18.09 7.41 -13.13
N ILE A 346 -17.55 7.22 -11.90
CA ILE A 346 -16.28 7.83 -11.48
C ILE A 346 -15.15 7.40 -12.42
N LYS A 347 -15.05 6.09 -12.71
CA LYS A 347 -14.04 5.55 -13.61
C LYS A 347 -14.11 6.17 -14.99
N ASP A 348 -15.30 6.27 -15.58
CA ASP A 348 -15.49 6.79 -16.93
C ASP A 348 -15.13 8.29 -16.98
N LYS A 349 -15.50 9.08 -15.96
CA LYS A 349 -15.11 10.49 -15.83
C LYS A 349 -13.59 10.65 -15.71
N MET A 350 -12.95 9.96 -14.78
CA MET A 350 -11.49 10.01 -14.62
C MET A 350 -10.79 9.57 -15.91
N SER A 351 -11.26 8.50 -16.57
CA SER A 351 -10.69 8.01 -17.83
C SER A 351 -10.71 9.08 -18.93
N SER A 352 -11.73 9.92 -18.98
CA SER A 352 -11.83 10.96 -20.01
C SER A 352 -10.72 12.00 -19.90
N PHE A 353 -10.32 12.38 -18.68
CA PHE A 353 -9.23 13.32 -18.43
C PHE A 353 -7.86 12.66 -18.53
N LEU A 354 -7.77 11.39 -18.12
CA LEU A 354 -6.50 10.65 -18.15
C LEU A 354 -6.03 10.25 -19.55
N LYS A 355 -6.78 10.56 -20.62
CA LYS A 355 -6.33 10.30 -22.01
C LYS A 355 -5.09 11.10 -22.38
N ASP A 356 -5.04 12.37 -22.01
CA ASP A 356 -3.99 13.33 -22.41
C ASP A 356 -3.30 14.04 -21.23
N SER A 357 -3.69 13.70 -20.00
CA SER A 357 -3.12 14.27 -18.78
C SER A 357 -2.87 13.21 -17.71
N PHE A 358 -2.05 13.55 -16.72
CA PHE A 358 -2.05 12.88 -15.42
C PHE A 358 -2.83 13.70 -14.40
N ILE A 359 -3.43 13.03 -13.40
CA ILE A 359 -4.03 13.73 -12.26
C ILE A 359 -2.95 13.85 -11.18
N ILE A 360 -2.80 15.06 -10.61
CA ILE A 360 -1.88 15.34 -9.52
C ILE A 360 -2.63 15.81 -8.28
N SER A 361 -2.23 15.34 -7.11
CA SER A 361 -2.73 15.77 -5.80
C SER A 361 -1.61 15.64 -4.75
N PRO A 362 -1.74 16.21 -3.55
CA PRO A 362 -1.01 15.69 -2.40
C PRO A 362 -1.35 14.22 -2.21
N THR A 363 -0.43 13.43 -1.66
CA THR A 363 -0.74 12.02 -1.36
C THR A 363 -1.70 11.91 -0.19
N MET A 364 -1.47 12.70 0.86
CA MET A 364 -2.31 12.70 2.07
C MET A 364 -2.85 14.10 2.35
N PRO A 365 -4.07 14.22 2.90
CA PRO A 365 -4.68 15.53 3.17
C PRO A 365 -4.09 16.25 4.37
N VAL A 366 -3.33 15.55 5.21
CA VAL A 366 -2.70 16.04 6.45
C VAL A 366 -1.26 15.51 6.57
N ILE A 367 -0.44 16.12 7.44
CA ILE A 367 0.82 15.50 7.89
C ILE A 367 0.51 14.29 8.78
N ALA A 368 1.48 13.39 8.98
CA ALA A 368 1.30 12.23 9.85
C ALA A 368 0.78 12.65 11.24
N PRO A 369 -0.45 12.26 11.64
CA PRO A 369 -0.96 12.57 12.98
C PRO A 369 -0.17 11.81 14.04
N THR A 370 -0.28 12.26 15.29
CA THR A 370 0.24 11.47 16.41
C THR A 370 -0.55 10.18 16.57
N ILE A 371 0.06 9.14 17.13
CA ILE A 371 -0.63 7.87 17.43
C ILE A 371 -1.86 8.14 18.34
N LYS A 372 -1.71 9.03 19.30
CA LYS A 372 -2.81 9.39 20.20
C LYS A 372 -3.98 10.08 19.47
N GLU A 373 -3.68 10.99 18.55
CA GLU A 373 -4.70 11.63 17.71
C GLU A 373 -5.40 10.59 16.84
N ALA A 374 -4.64 9.73 16.15
CA ALA A 374 -5.20 8.69 15.27
C ALA A 374 -6.10 7.71 16.03
N GLN A 375 -5.74 7.34 17.26
CA GLN A 375 -6.58 6.50 18.12
C GLN A 375 -7.88 7.19 18.58
N SER A 376 -7.92 8.52 18.61
CA SER A 376 -9.11 9.29 18.99
C SER A 376 -10.08 9.54 17.83
N PHE A 377 -9.68 9.26 16.60
CA PHE A 377 -10.52 9.49 15.43
C PHE A 377 -11.73 8.56 15.41
N THR A 378 -12.88 9.14 15.09
CA THR A 378 -14.04 8.35 14.74
C THR A 378 -13.81 7.53 13.47
N PRO A 379 -14.53 6.44 13.23
CA PRO A 379 -14.41 5.67 11.97
C PRO A 379 -14.55 6.54 10.72
N LEU A 380 -15.44 7.54 10.73
CA LEU A 380 -15.63 8.44 9.58
C LEU A 380 -14.41 9.34 9.34
N GLN A 381 -13.78 9.85 10.41
CA GLN A 381 -12.53 10.61 10.30
C GLN A 381 -11.40 9.76 9.76
N ASN A 382 -11.26 8.51 10.27
CA ASN A 382 -10.29 7.56 9.73
C ASN A 382 -10.48 7.32 8.22
N TYR A 383 -11.73 7.06 7.81
CA TYR A 383 -12.04 6.81 6.40
C TYR A 383 -11.78 8.03 5.50
N SER A 384 -11.95 9.24 6.03
CA SER A 384 -11.70 10.48 5.27
C SER A 384 -10.23 10.74 4.99
N MET A 385 -9.29 10.06 5.68
CA MET A 385 -7.86 10.20 5.42
C MET A 385 -7.44 9.67 4.05
N ASP A 386 -8.17 8.69 3.52
CA ASP A 386 -7.88 8.07 2.22
C ASP A 386 -8.53 8.80 1.03
N LEU A 387 -9.08 9.97 1.26
CA LEU A 387 -9.85 10.73 0.27
C LEU A 387 -9.09 10.99 -1.04
N LEU A 388 -7.76 11.18 -0.98
CA LEU A 388 -6.91 11.49 -2.13
C LEU A 388 -6.41 10.22 -2.85
N THR A 389 -6.33 9.09 -2.15
CA THR A 389 -5.76 7.84 -2.67
C THR A 389 -6.83 6.87 -3.19
N ILE A 390 -8.02 6.88 -2.58
CA ILE A 390 -9.13 6.00 -2.97
C ILE A 390 -9.54 6.13 -4.44
N PRO A 391 -9.69 7.32 -5.05
CA PRO A 391 -10.22 7.42 -6.41
C PRO A 391 -9.43 6.61 -7.45
N SER A 392 -8.10 6.68 -7.42
CA SER A 392 -7.24 5.92 -8.34
C SER A 392 -7.38 4.41 -8.13
N ASN A 393 -7.40 3.96 -6.86
CA ASN A 393 -7.54 2.55 -6.53
C ASN A 393 -8.93 2.00 -6.84
N LEU A 394 -9.98 2.74 -6.51
CA LEU A 394 -11.37 2.40 -6.80
C LEU A 394 -11.59 2.15 -8.30
N CYS A 395 -10.94 2.95 -9.14
CA CYS A 395 -11.04 2.85 -10.60
C CYS A 395 -10.06 1.84 -11.22
N GLY A 396 -9.12 1.30 -10.45
CA GLY A 396 -8.10 0.36 -10.92
C GLY A 396 -6.97 1.02 -11.71
N PHE A 397 -6.79 2.34 -11.61
CA PHE A 397 -5.72 3.09 -12.24
C PHE A 397 -4.38 2.94 -11.50
N PRO A 398 -3.25 3.07 -12.19
CA PRO A 398 -1.95 3.13 -11.55
C PRO A 398 -1.75 4.48 -10.86
N SER A 399 -0.98 4.49 -9.78
CA SER A 399 -0.55 5.71 -9.11
C SER A 399 0.86 5.58 -8.52
N ILE A 400 1.57 6.70 -8.48
CA ILE A 400 2.87 6.82 -7.82
C ILE A 400 2.80 7.92 -6.77
N SER A 401 3.23 7.62 -5.55
CA SER A 401 3.44 8.60 -4.48
C SER A 401 4.93 8.94 -4.41
N LEU A 402 5.26 10.20 -4.52
CA LEU A 402 6.62 10.71 -4.56
C LEU A 402 6.84 11.67 -3.38
N PRO A 403 7.95 11.57 -2.64
CA PRO A 403 8.33 12.58 -1.68
C PRO A 403 8.47 13.95 -2.35
N SER A 404 7.95 14.99 -1.73
CA SER A 404 7.95 16.35 -2.32
C SER A 404 8.54 17.42 -1.40
N ASP A 405 8.31 17.35 -0.10
CA ASP A 405 8.73 18.37 0.84
C ASP A 405 8.80 17.81 2.28
N TYR A 406 9.20 18.66 3.22
CA TYR A 406 9.12 18.43 4.66
C TYR A 406 8.32 19.55 5.32
N LEU A 407 7.30 19.21 6.10
CA LEU A 407 6.55 20.13 6.94
C LEU A 407 6.79 19.79 8.42
N ASN A 408 7.31 20.73 9.18
CA ASN A 408 7.67 20.53 10.60
C ASN A 408 8.60 19.32 10.82
N GLY A 409 9.52 19.06 9.89
CA GLY A 409 10.42 17.89 9.94
C GLY A 409 9.82 16.57 9.48
N LEU A 410 8.54 16.51 9.13
CA LEU A 410 7.83 15.34 8.65
C LEU A 410 7.73 15.33 7.14
N PRO A 411 7.92 14.18 6.48
CA PRO A 411 7.77 14.07 5.03
C PRO A 411 6.32 14.32 4.60
N VAL A 412 6.18 14.93 3.43
CA VAL A 412 4.92 15.01 2.68
C VAL A 412 5.18 14.60 1.23
N GLY A 413 4.16 14.06 0.57
CA GLY A 413 4.28 13.56 -0.78
C GLY A 413 3.22 14.11 -1.72
N ILE A 414 3.52 14.01 -3.02
CA ILE A 414 2.55 14.18 -4.10
C ILE A 414 2.20 12.82 -4.69
N GLN A 415 0.98 12.68 -5.15
CA GLN A 415 0.50 11.51 -5.89
C GLN A 415 0.22 11.89 -7.34
N ILE A 416 0.72 11.08 -8.27
CA ILE A 416 0.41 11.17 -9.68
C ILE A 416 -0.39 9.93 -10.07
N THR A 417 -1.55 10.13 -10.70
CA THR A 417 -2.41 9.05 -11.21
C THR A 417 -2.42 9.08 -12.73
N GLY A 418 -2.16 7.94 -13.36
CA GLY A 418 -2.20 7.72 -14.81
C GLY A 418 -3.42 6.98 -15.28
N GLY A 419 -3.63 6.91 -16.58
CA GLY A 419 -4.61 6.05 -17.22
C GLY A 419 -4.24 4.57 -17.09
N GLN A 420 -5.18 3.70 -17.39
CA GLN A 420 -4.97 2.25 -17.31
C GLN A 420 -3.81 1.82 -18.23
N PHE A 421 -2.84 1.08 -17.68
CA PHE A 421 -1.60 0.61 -18.34
C PHE A 421 -0.59 1.71 -18.71
N GLU A 422 -0.71 2.89 -18.15
CA GLU A 422 0.29 3.96 -18.27
C GLU A 422 1.34 3.91 -17.14
N ASP A 423 1.51 2.77 -16.54
CA ASP A 423 2.36 2.51 -15.38
C ASP A 423 3.79 3.01 -15.58
N MET A 424 4.39 2.71 -16.75
CA MET A 424 5.77 3.11 -17.04
C MET A 424 5.93 4.61 -17.28
N GLY A 425 4.87 5.29 -17.73
CA GLY A 425 4.83 6.75 -17.82
C GLY A 425 4.91 7.41 -16.45
N LEU A 426 4.20 6.86 -15.45
CA LEU A 426 4.28 7.34 -14.06
C LEU A 426 5.66 7.12 -13.45
N VAL A 427 6.28 5.96 -13.72
CA VAL A 427 7.65 5.68 -13.25
C VAL A 427 8.63 6.66 -13.87
N SER A 428 8.51 6.94 -15.19
CA SER A 428 9.34 7.94 -15.87
C SER A 428 9.14 9.35 -15.31
N PHE A 429 7.90 9.74 -14.98
CA PHE A 429 7.62 10.99 -14.30
C PHE A 429 8.35 11.04 -12.94
N GLY A 430 8.32 9.96 -12.16
CA GLY A 430 9.03 9.87 -10.88
C GLY A 430 10.55 10.00 -11.02
N GLU A 431 11.14 9.35 -12.02
CA GLU A 431 12.59 9.47 -12.32
C GLU A 431 12.98 10.90 -12.70
N GLU A 432 12.14 11.58 -13.48
CA GLU A 432 12.36 12.98 -13.89
C GLU A 432 12.20 13.93 -12.69
N TRP A 433 11.18 13.68 -11.86
CA TRP A 433 10.97 14.38 -10.60
C TRP A 433 12.19 14.29 -9.69
N GLU A 434 12.71 13.10 -9.43
CA GLU A 434 13.88 12.88 -8.57
C GLU A 434 15.15 13.57 -9.09
N LYS A 435 15.37 13.62 -10.40
CA LYS A 435 16.49 14.32 -11.04
C LYS A 435 16.39 15.83 -10.88
N SER A 436 15.18 16.37 -11.08
CA SER A 436 14.94 17.83 -11.16
C SER A 436 14.77 18.47 -9.78
N PHE A 437 14.16 17.76 -8.83
CA PHE A 437 13.74 18.33 -7.54
C PHE A 437 14.49 17.80 -6.33
N LYS A 438 15.54 17.01 -6.51
CA LYS A 438 16.52 16.52 -5.51
C LYS A 438 15.97 16.42 -4.09
N TYR A 439 15.11 15.41 -3.85
CA TYR A 439 14.66 15.10 -2.51
C TYR A 439 15.81 14.50 -1.69
N ASN A 440 16.10 15.06 -0.53
CA ASN A 440 17.11 14.53 0.37
C ASN A 440 16.45 13.64 1.43
N PHE A 441 16.75 12.34 1.38
CA PHE A 441 16.36 11.42 2.45
C PHE A 441 17.06 11.82 3.75
N LYS A 442 16.29 12.35 4.73
CA LYS A 442 16.84 12.80 6.02
C LYS A 442 17.16 11.64 6.97
N TYR A 443 16.58 10.47 6.73
CA TYR A 443 16.86 9.29 7.52
C TYR A 443 17.83 8.38 6.76
N ASN A 444 19.01 8.15 7.32
CA ASN A 444 19.99 7.24 6.75
C ASN A 444 20.75 6.57 7.89
N LEU A 445 20.71 5.25 7.95
CA LEU A 445 21.49 4.42 8.88
C LEU A 445 22.89 4.10 8.32
N GLY A 446 23.49 5.00 7.59
CA GLY A 446 24.76 4.76 6.95
C GLY A 446 24.65 3.90 5.69
N ASP A 447 25.68 3.11 5.40
CA ASP A 447 25.78 2.32 4.16
C ASP A 447 25.18 0.88 4.26
N LEU A 448 24.29 0.65 5.23
CA LEU A 448 23.55 -0.61 5.39
C LEU A 448 22.24 -0.64 4.63
#